data_f332fe8465caf54e85b81144e4c11f73
#
_entry.id   f332fe8465caf54e85b81144e4c11f73
#
_cell.length_a   1.000
_cell.length_b   1.000
_cell.length_c   1.000
_cell.angle_alpha   90.00
_cell.angle_beta   90.00
_cell.angle_gamma   90.00
#
_symmetry.space_group_name_H-M   'P 1'
#
loop_
_entity.id
_entity.type
_entity.pdbx_description
1 polymer ?
#
loop_
_entity_poly.entity_id
_entity_poly.type
_entity_poly.pdbx_seq_one_letter_code
_entity_poly.pdbx_strand_id
1 'polypeptide(L)'
;CDLIAGGKDGLENDEKGIIDECIRHIYDDYFANPIPENMPILEDLYNALLKHRNKKAERIANSLVLYVHGSQNYFNHRTNVDSQNRIMCFDIRDLGNQLKELGMLIVQDAVWNRVSQNRERKIATRYYCDEFHLLLKEKQTAVYSVEIWKRFRKWGGIPTGLTQNVGDFLKSEEIEGILGNSD
;
A
#
# COMPACT_ATOMS: atom_id res chain seq x y z
N CYS A 1 3.28 -4.66 -6.36
CA CYS A 1 3.40 -5.49 -7.58
C CYS A 1 2.14 -6.29 -7.86
N ASP A 2 1.51 -6.89 -6.86
CA ASP A 2 0.32 -7.73 -7.03
C ASP A 2 -0.82 -6.96 -7.75
N LEU A 3 -1.11 -5.74 -7.29
CA LEU A 3 -2.11 -4.86 -7.90
C LEU A 3 -1.78 -4.44 -9.34
N ILE A 4 -0.50 -4.29 -9.68
CA ILE A 4 -0.06 -3.80 -11.01
C ILE A 4 0.12 -4.95 -12.01
N ALA A 5 0.73 -6.04 -11.59
CA ALA A 5 1.17 -7.13 -12.46
C ALA A 5 0.40 -8.44 -12.26
N GLY A 6 -0.40 -8.56 -11.18
CA GLY A 6 -1.08 -9.81 -10.80
C GLY A 6 -2.38 -10.09 -11.56
N GLY A 7 -2.95 -9.13 -12.30
CA GLY A 7 -4.23 -9.33 -12.97
C GLY A 7 -5.37 -9.60 -11.99
N LYS A 8 -6.39 -10.39 -12.40
CA LYS A 8 -7.56 -10.69 -11.56
C LYS A 8 -7.28 -11.66 -10.41
N ASP A 9 -6.33 -12.57 -10.60
CA ASP A 9 -6.04 -13.66 -9.64
C ASP A 9 -4.80 -13.39 -8.77
N GLY A 10 -4.16 -12.24 -8.97
CA GLY A 10 -2.91 -11.89 -8.31
C GLY A 10 -1.69 -12.55 -8.96
N LEU A 11 -0.52 -12.33 -8.36
CA LEU A 11 0.75 -12.94 -8.80
C LEU A 11 0.83 -14.41 -8.35
N GLU A 12 1.39 -15.26 -9.19
CA GLU A 12 1.71 -16.65 -8.85
C GLU A 12 2.82 -16.72 -7.79
N ASN A 13 2.93 -17.84 -7.08
CA ASN A 13 3.88 -17.99 -5.99
C ASN A 13 5.34 -17.87 -6.44
N ASP A 14 5.67 -18.36 -7.62
CA ASP A 14 7.02 -18.24 -8.20
C ASP A 14 7.33 -16.80 -8.63
N GLU A 15 6.33 -16.05 -9.09
CA GLU A 15 6.45 -14.62 -9.39
C GLU A 15 6.69 -13.80 -8.12
N LYS A 16 6.00 -14.14 -7.04
CA LYS A 16 6.24 -13.57 -5.71
C LYS A 16 7.65 -13.87 -5.22
N GLY A 17 8.13 -15.09 -5.47
CA GLY A 17 9.51 -15.50 -5.14
C GLY A 17 10.57 -14.68 -5.90
N ILE A 18 10.36 -14.43 -7.19
CA ILE A 18 11.26 -13.59 -8.00
C ILE A 18 11.30 -12.14 -7.46
N ILE A 19 10.14 -11.59 -7.13
CA ILE A 19 10.07 -10.23 -6.57
C ILE A 19 10.79 -10.17 -5.22
N ASP A 20 10.58 -11.14 -4.34
CA ASP A 20 11.21 -11.21 -3.03
C ASP A 20 12.75 -11.28 -3.14
N GLU A 21 13.27 -12.08 -4.07
CA GLU A 21 14.70 -12.15 -4.38
C GLU A 21 15.24 -10.80 -4.85
N CYS A 22 14.57 -10.16 -5.81
CA CYS A 22 14.96 -8.84 -6.30
C CYS A 22 14.92 -7.78 -5.19
N ILE A 23 13.87 -7.78 -4.36
CA ILE A 23 13.74 -6.83 -3.25
C ILE A 23 14.89 -7.00 -2.26
N ARG A 24 15.26 -8.22 -1.88
CA ARG A 24 16.37 -8.42 -0.96
C ARG A 24 17.66 -7.78 -1.48
N HIS A 25 17.99 -7.97 -2.75
CA HIS A 25 19.21 -7.42 -3.33
C HIS A 25 19.21 -5.87 -3.42
N ILE A 26 18.10 -5.25 -3.77
CA ILE A 26 18.06 -3.78 -3.87
C ILE A 26 18.14 -3.09 -2.51
N TYR A 27 17.83 -3.80 -1.41
CA TYR A 27 17.93 -3.27 -0.06
C TYR A 27 19.30 -3.45 0.60
N ASP A 28 20.24 -4.17 -0.04
CA ASP A 28 21.58 -4.45 0.53
C ASP A 28 22.32 -3.15 0.89
N ASP A 29 22.32 -2.16 -0.02
CA ASP A 29 22.97 -0.87 0.21
C ASP A 29 22.31 -0.08 1.35
N TYR A 30 20.99 -0.13 1.45
CA TYR A 30 20.26 0.51 2.53
C TYR A 30 20.55 -0.15 3.88
N PHE A 31 20.59 -1.47 3.95
CA PHE A 31 20.91 -2.17 5.21
C PHE A 31 22.37 -1.97 5.63
N ALA A 32 23.28 -1.83 4.66
CA ALA A 32 24.68 -1.51 4.96
C ALA A 32 24.85 -0.07 5.51
N ASN A 33 24.06 0.89 5.00
CA ASN A 33 24.08 2.29 5.42
C ASN A 33 22.66 2.87 5.32
N PRO A 34 21.86 2.86 6.43
CA PRO A 34 20.44 3.22 6.40
C PRO A 34 20.21 4.73 6.38
N ILE A 35 20.54 5.37 5.27
CA ILE A 35 20.26 6.76 4.98
C ILE A 35 19.16 6.88 3.91
N PRO A 36 18.40 7.99 3.87
CA PRO A 36 17.30 8.17 2.91
C PRO A 36 17.73 8.02 1.44
N GLU A 37 18.96 8.41 1.12
CA GLU A 37 19.54 8.34 -0.22
C GLU A 37 19.74 6.90 -0.72
N ASN A 38 19.92 5.95 0.18
CA ASN A 38 20.09 4.53 -0.14
C ASN A 38 18.75 3.77 -0.15
N MET A 39 17.63 4.41 0.23
CA MET A 39 16.32 3.77 0.18
C MET A 39 15.95 3.48 -1.27
N PRO A 40 15.69 2.20 -1.63
CA PRO A 40 15.30 1.86 -3.00
C PRO A 40 13.94 2.45 -3.38
N ILE A 41 13.78 2.75 -4.66
CA ILE A 41 12.52 3.17 -5.28
C ILE A 41 12.02 2.11 -6.26
N LEU A 42 10.86 2.33 -6.86
CA LEU A 42 10.25 1.36 -7.77
C LEU A 42 11.13 1.07 -9.01
N GLU A 43 11.90 2.05 -9.47
CA GLU A 43 12.85 1.90 -10.57
C GLU A 43 13.98 0.91 -10.26
N ASP A 44 14.43 0.86 -8.99
CA ASP A 44 15.46 -0.10 -8.59
C ASP A 44 14.94 -1.53 -8.70
N LEU A 45 13.68 -1.77 -8.30
CA LEU A 45 13.02 -3.06 -8.48
C LEU A 45 12.84 -3.39 -9.97
N TYR A 46 12.41 -2.44 -10.78
CA TYR A 46 12.27 -2.61 -12.23
C TYR A 46 13.60 -3.05 -12.86
N ASN A 47 14.68 -2.36 -12.53
CA ASN A 47 16.02 -2.68 -13.04
C ASN A 47 16.52 -4.04 -12.54
N ALA A 48 16.22 -4.43 -11.31
CA ALA A 48 16.57 -5.75 -10.77
C ALA A 48 15.82 -6.87 -11.52
N LEU A 49 14.53 -6.68 -11.78
CA LEU A 49 13.70 -7.62 -12.53
C LEU A 49 14.21 -7.80 -13.98
N LEU A 50 14.64 -6.73 -14.66
CA LEU A 50 15.23 -6.83 -16.00
C LEU A 50 16.55 -7.58 -16.02
N LYS A 51 17.35 -7.49 -14.95
CA LYS A 51 18.60 -8.25 -14.79
C LYS A 51 18.36 -9.72 -14.48
N HIS A 52 17.22 -10.05 -13.92
CA HIS A 52 16.82 -11.40 -13.57
C HIS A 52 16.43 -12.17 -14.85
N ARG A 53 17.29 -13.05 -15.36
CA ARG A 53 17.14 -13.76 -16.63
C ARG A 53 15.98 -14.78 -16.64
N ASN A 54 14.75 -14.31 -16.41
CA ASN A 54 13.52 -15.10 -16.32
C ASN A 54 12.39 -14.38 -17.04
N LYS A 55 11.63 -15.08 -17.89
CA LYS A 55 10.50 -14.52 -18.65
C LYS A 55 9.38 -13.95 -17.75
N LYS A 56 9.17 -14.53 -16.56
CA LYS A 56 8.20 -14.01 -15.59
C LYS A 56 8.68 -12.69 -14.99
N ALA A 57 9.97 -12.57 -14.67
CA ALA A 57 10.55 -11.30 -14.22
C ALA A 57 10.41 -10.21 -15.28
N GLU A 58 10.69 -10.53 -16.55
CA GLU A 58 10.51 -9.61 -17.68
C GLU A 58 9.04 -9.19 -17.84
N ARG A 59 8.09 -10.11 -17.70
CA ARG A 59 6.65 -9.82 -17.72
C ARG A 59 6.26 -8.83 -16.61
N ILE A 60 6.75 -9.05 -15.38
CA ILE A 60 6.49 -8.17 -14.25
C ILE A 60 7.11 -6.80 -14.49
N ALA A 61 8.38 -6.73 -14.94
CA ALA A 61 9.04 -5.49 -15.29
C ALA A 61 8.25 -4.70 -16.35
N ASN A 62 7.80 -5.36 -17.42
CA ASN A 62 6.98 -4.73 -18.46
C ASN A 62 5.67 -4.15 -17.91
N SER A 63 5.07 -4.78 -16.90
CA SER A 63 3.87 -4.23 -16.23
C SER A 63 4.19 -2.99 -15.39
N LEU A 64 5.43 -2.85 -14.91
CA LEU A 64 5.88 -1.69 -14.12
C LEU A 64 6.30 -0.49 -14.97
N VAL A 65 6.54 -0.64 -16.28
CA VAL A 65 7.05 0.43 -17.15
C VAL A 65 6.21 1.72 -17.03
N LEU A 66 4.89 1.58 -17.02
CA LEU A 66 3.98 2.73 -16.92
C LEU A 66 4.18 3.52 -15.62
N TYR A 67 4.51 2.84 -14.53
CA TYR A 67 4.68 3.39 -13.19
C TYR A 67 6.12 3.85 -12.90
N VAL A 68 7.08 3.45 -13.71
CA VAL A 68 8.50 3.83 -13.55
C VAL A 68 8.87 4.93 -14.54
N HIS A 69 8.62 4.72 -15.82
CA HIS A 69 9.03 5.62 -16.91
C HIS A 69 7.85 6.28 -17.63
N GLY A 70 6.62 5.81 -17.39
CA GLY A 70 5.43 6.28 -18.07
C GLY A 70 4.71 7.41 -17.34
N SER A 71 3.49 7.68 -17.77
CA SER A 71 2.64 8.76 -17.27
C SER A 71 2.12 8.55 -15.84
N GLN A 72 2.34 7.37 -15.25
CA GLN A 72 1.87 7.01 -13.90
C GLN A 72 3.02 6.92 -12.88
N ASN A 73 4.13 7.59 -13.12
CA ASN A 73 5.35 7.50 -12.31
C ASN A 73 5.33 8.29 -10.98
N TYR A 74 4.15 8.69 -10.51
CA TYR A 74 3.97 9.51 -9.30
C TYR A 74 4.58 8.91 -8.03
N PHE A 75 4.65 7.58 -7.94
CA PHE A 75 5.19 6.88 -6.77
C PHE A 75 6.63 6.39 -6.96
N ASN A 76 7.26 6.70 -8.11
CA ASN A 76 8.65 6.32 -8.39
C ASN A 76 9.64 7.38 -7.90
N HIS A 77 9.48 7.83 -6.67
CA HIS A 77 10.33 8.85 -6.05
C HIS A 77 10.57 8.52 -4.58
N ARG A 78 11.70 9.00 -4.04
CA ARG A 78 11.92 8.97 -2.60
C ARG A 78 10.92 9.86 -1.89
N THR A 79 10.56 9.46 -0.67
CA THR A 79 9.63 10.25 0.16
C THR A 79 10.20 11.65 0.39
N ASN A 80 9.44 12.65 -0.01
CA ASN A 80 9.78 14.08 0.08
C ASN A 80 8.88 14.86 1.04
N VAL A 81 8.07 14.16 1.84
CA VAL A 81 7.17 14.76 2.82
C VAL A 81 7.63 14.42 4.24
N ASP A 82 7.53 15.41 5.15
CA ASP A 82 7.76 15.16 6.56
C ASP A 82 6.57 14.40 7.16
N SER A 83 6.80 13.14 7.49
CA SER A 83 5.81 12.27 8.10
C SER A 83 5.77 12.35 9.63
N GLN A 84 6.53 13.26 10.27
CA GLN A 84 6.60 13.37 11.73
C GLN A 84 5.51 14.26 12.34
N ASN A 85 4.77 14.98 11.52
CA ASN A 85 3.70 15.86 11.98
C ASN A 85 2.63 15.10 12.78
N ARG A 86 2.12 15.74 13.83
CA ARG A 86 1.08 15.17 14.70
C ARG A 86 -0.24 14.95 13.96
N ILE A 87 -0.56 15.83 13.02
CA ILE A 87 -1.75 15.75 12.16
C ILE A 87 -1.26 15.66 10.72
N MET A 88 -1.73 14.66 10.00
CA MET A 88 -1.43 14.43 8.59
C MET A 88 -2.73 14.26 7.82
N CYS A 89 -2.78 14.84 6.63
CA CYS A 89 -3.87 14.65 5.67
C CYS A 89 -3.27 14.15 4.35
N PHE A 90 -3.80 13.04 3.86
CA PHE A 90 -3.46 12.50 2.54
C PHE A 90 -4.59 12.85 1.58
N ASP A 91 -4.36 13.77 0.66
CA ASP A 91 -5.31 14.07 -0.41
C ASP A 91 -4.97 13.24 -1.66
N ILE A 92 -5.89 12.36 -2.04
CA ILE A 92 -5.75 11.46 -3.18
C ILE A 92 -6.73 11.79 -4.32
N ARG A 93 -7.40 12.94 -4.28
CA ARG A 93 -8.43 13.33 -5.29
C ARG A 93 -7.84 13.46 -6.68
N ASP A 94 -6.64 14.00 -6.76
CA ASP A 94 -5.96 14.27 -8.04
C ASP A 94 -5.27 13.03 -8.63
N LEU A 95 -5.24 11.92 -7.89
CA LEU A 95 -4.84 10.63 -8.43
C LEU A 95 -5.94 10.12 -9.35
N GLY A 96 -5.69 10.09 -10.64
CA GLY A 96 -6.64 9.51 -11.62
C GLY A 96 -7.09 8.09 -11.23
N ASN A 97 -8.20 7.63 -11.80
CA ASN A 97 -8.82 6.35 -11.43
C ASN A 97 -7.83 5.16 -11.41
N GLN A 98 -6.84 5.16 -12.28
CA GLN A 98 -5.83 4.09 -12.36
C GLN A 98 -4.86 4.05 -11.17
N LEU A 99 -4.62 5.19 -10.52
CA LEU A 99 -3.69 5.29 -9.38
C LEU A 99 -4.41 5.35 -8.04
N LYS A 100 -5.72 5.52 -8.04
CA LYS A 100 -6.49 5.74 -6.81
C LYS A 100 -6.37 4.56 -5.84
N GLU A 101 -6.49 3.34 -6.35
CA GLU A 101 -6.37 2.12 -5.54
C GLU A 101 -4.95 1.96 -4.97
N LEU A 102 -3.94 2.18 -5.81
CA LEU A 102 -2.55 2.14 -5.38
C LEU A 102 -2.26 3.21 -4.32
N GLY A 103 -2.76 4.44 -4.54
CA GLY A 103 -2.65 5.52 -3.58
C GLY A 103 -3.32 5.20 -2.24
N MET A 104 -4.51 4.60 -2.28
CA MET A 104 -5.21 4.16 -1.06
C MET A 104 -4.40 3.12 -0.28
N LEU A 105 -3.80 2.12 -0.94
CA LEU A 105 -2.95 1.13 -0.28
C LEU A 105 -1.70 1.77 0.34
N ILE A 106 -1.05 2.69 -0.38
CA ILE A 106 0.12 3.42 0.14
C ILE A 106 -0.25 4.25 1.38
N VAL A 107 -1.39 4.94 1.36
CA VAL A 107 -1.88 5.68 2.52
C VAL A 107 -2.16 4.76 3.70
N GLN A 108 -2.83 3.62 3.47
CA GLN A 108 -3.10 2.65 4.53
C GLN A 108 -1.82 2.09 5.14
N ASP A 109 -0.81 1.80 4.32
CA ASP A 109 0.50 1.35 4.81
C ASP A 109 1.20 2.44 5.64
N ALA A 110 1.20 3.69 5.17
CA ALA A 110 1.73 4.82 5.93
C ALA A 110 1.03 5.01 7.27
N VAL A 111 -0.30 4.86 7.32
CA VAL A 111 -1.09 4.91 8.56
C VAL A 111 -0.73 3.75 9.48
N TRP A 112 -0.61 2.53 8.95
CA TRP A 112 -0.21 1.35 9.71
C TRP A 112 1.18 1.51 10.34
N ASN A 113 2.14 2.00 9.57
CA ASN A 113 3.48 2.29 10.06
C ASN A 113 3.45 3.30 11.20
N ARG A 114 2.61 4.34 11.10
CA ARG A 114 2.42 5.33 12.17
C ARG A 114 1.80 4.70 13.43
N VAL A 115 0.78 3.88 13.29
CA VAL A 115 0.15 3.15 14.41
C VAL A 115 1.19 2.27 15.11
N SER A 116 2.01 1.56 14.35
CA SER A 116 3.05 0.68 14.86
C SER A 116 4.11 1.45 15.66
N GLN A 117 4.61 2.56 15.13
CA GLN A 117 5.57 3.44 15.82
C GLN A 117 4.98 4.06 17.09
N ASN A 118 3.73 4.53 17.02
CA ASN A 118 3.06 5.16 18.15
C ASN A 118 2.73 4.16 19.27
N ARG A 119 2.47 2.91 18.92
CA ARG A 119 2.26 1.83 19.90
C ARG A 119 3.46 1.67 20.84
N GLU A 120 4.67 1.68 20.31
CA GLU A 120 5.91 1.58 21.11
C GLU A 120 6.01 2.73 22.12
N ARG A 121 5.51 3.91 21.72
CA ARG A 121 5.46 5.12 22.56
C ARG A 121 4.21 5.21 23.44
N LYS A 122 3.30 4.23 23.39
CA LYS A 122 2.00 4.23 24.08
C LYS A 122 1.11 5.42 23.70
N ILE A 123 1.18 5.86 22.44
CA ILE A 123 0.39 6.98 21.89
C ILE A 123 -0.71 6.39 21.01
N ALA A 124 -1.97 6.76 21.28
CA ALA A 124 -3.08 6.39 20.43
C ALA A 124 -3.03 7.14 19.08
N THR A 125 -3.37 6.44 18.00
CA THR A 125 -3.45 7.00 16.65
C THR A 125 -4.88 7.00 16.17
N ARG A 126 -5.42 8.16 15.80
CA ARG A 126 -6.72 8.28 15.17
C ARG A 126 -6.57 8.31 13.66
N TYR A 127 -7.32 7.48 12.98
CA TYR A 127 -7.36 7.41 11.52
C TYR A 127 -8.77 7.69 11.03
N TYR A 128 -8.93 8.73 10.24
CA TYR A 128 -10.20 9.08 9.61
C TYR A 128 -10.08 8.83 8.11
N CYS A 129 -10.97 8.00 7.56
CA CYS A 129 -11.02 7.71 6.14
C CYS A 129 -12.35 8.18 5.58
N ASP A 130 -12.31 9.24 4.78
CA ASP A 130 -13.47 9.71 4.05
C ASP A 130 -13.74 8.83 2.82
N GLU A 131 -14.99 8.73 2.42
CA GLU A 131 -15.46 7.86 1.34
C GLU A 131 -14.95 6.41 1.50
N PHE A 132 -14.98 5.90 2.72
CA PHE A 132 -14.43 4.60 3.09
C PHE A 132 -14.96 3.44 2.22
N HIS A 133 -16.18 3.55 1.69
CA HIS A 133 -16.76 2.55 0.79
C HIS A 133 -15.91 2.31 -0.48
N LEU A 134 -15.07 3.27 -0.89
CA LEU A 134 -14.19 3.12 -2.04
C LEU A 134 -13.09 2.06 -1.80
N LEU A 135 -12.65 1.88 -0.56
CA LEU A 135 -11.68 0.84 -0.19
C LEU A 135 -12.26 -0.57 -0.26
N LEU A 136 -13.59 -0.69 -0.26
CA LEU A 136 -14.29 -1.97 -0.27
C LEU A 136 -14.74 -2.40 -1.68
N LYS A 137 -14.51 -1.59 -2.71
CA LYS A 137 -14.93 -1.90 -4.08
C LYS A 137 -14.13 -3.04 -4.69
N GLU A 138 -12.83 -3.05 -4.42
CA GLU A 138 -11.93 -4.06 -4.97
C GLU A 138 -11.53 -5.04 -3.85
N LYS A 139 -11.58 -6.33 -4.15
CA LYS A 139 -11.35 -7.39 -3.16
C LYS A 139 -10.00 -7.25 -2.43
N GLN A 140 -8.93 -6.88 -3.14
CA GLN A 140 -7.60 -6.74 -2.53
C GLN A 140 -7.55 -5.61 -1.50
N THR A 141 -8.10 -4.44 -1.84
CA THR A 141 -8.16 -3.30 -0.92
C THR A 141 -9.12 -3.56 0.24
N ALA A 142 -10.23 -4.26 -0.01
CA ALA A 142 -11.20 -4.62 1.01
C ALA A 142 -10.59 -5.56 2.07
N VAL A 143 -9.98 -6.65 1.65
CA VAL A 143 -9.32 -7.62 2.56
C VAL A 143 -8.26 -6.92 3.40
N TYR A 144 -7.41 -6.09 2.77
CA TYR A 144 -6.36 -5.35 3.49
C TYR A 144 -6.95 -4.36 4.51
N SER A 145 -8.02 -3.65 4.13
CA SER A 145 -8.71 -2.71 5.01
C SER A 145 -9.31 -3.39 6.24
N VAL A 146 -9.95 -4.55 6.05
CA VAL A 146 -10.51 -5.35 7.16
C VAL A 146 -9.39 -5.83 8.10
N GLU A 147 -8.27 -6.29 7.58
CA GLU A 147 -7.15 -6.72 8.41
C GLU A 147 -6.58 -5.56 9.25
N ILE A 148 -6.36 -4.41 8.63
CA ILE A 148 -5.89 -3.21 9.34
C ILE A 148 -6.89 -2.81 10.43
N TRP A 149 -8.19 -2.79 10.12
CA TRP A 149 -9.24 -2.43 11.06
C TRP A 149 -9.23 -3.30 12.31
N LYS A 150 -9.15 -4.63 12.12
CA LYS A 150 -9.04 -5.60 13.21
C LYS A 150 -7.78 -5.42 14.05
N ARG A 151 -6.66 -5.09 13.39
CA ARG A 151 -5.38 -4.90 14.07
C ARG A 151 -5.33 -3.59 14.87
N PHE A 152 -5.92 -2.51 14.36
CA PHE A 152 -5.90 -1.19 14.99
C PHE A 152 -6.33 -1.25 16.44
N ARG A 153 -7.42 -1.94 16.75
CA ARG A 153 -7.92 -2.09 18.12
C ARG A 153 -6.86 -2.61 19.10
N LYS A 154 -6.07 -3.60 18.67
CA LYS A 154 -5.01 -4.20 19.50
C LYS A 154 -3.75 -3.34 19.58
N TRP A 155 -3.58 -2.40 18.64
CA TRP A 155 -2.36 -1.63 18.46
C TRP A 155 -2.52 -0.15 18.86
N GLY A 156 -3.63 0.21 19.51
CA GLY A 156 -3.89 1.59 19.94
C GLY A 156 -4.30 2.52 18.80
N GLY A 157 -4.70 1.96 17.66
CA GLY A 157 -5.32 2.70 16.56
C GLY A 157 -6.84 2.82 16.78
N ILE A 158 -7.39 3.94 16.37
CA ILE A 158 -8.84 4.23 16.42
C ILE A 158 -9.25 4.60 14.99
N PRO A 159 -9.69 3.61 14.18
CA PRO A 159 -10.13 3.85 12.81
C PRO A 159 -11.56 4.39 12.82
N THR A 160 -11.83 5.31 11.91
CA THR A 160 -13.16 5.90 11.67
C THR A 160 -13.40 5.99 10.17
N GLY A 161 -14.32 5.21 9.64
CA GLY A 161 -14.76 5.28 8.26
C GLY A 161 -15.94 6.22 8.13
N LEU A 162 -15.89 7.12 7.16
CA LEU A 162 -16.98 8.03 6.78
C LEU A 162 -17.47 7.60 5.41
N THR A 163 -18.78 7.50 5.23
CA THR A 163 -19.37 7.17 3.94
C THR A 163 -20.73 7.84 3.79
N GLN A 164 -21.02 8.32 2.60
CA GLN A 164 -22.33 8.83 2.21
C GLN A 164 -23.22 7.74 1.64
N ASN A 165 -22.64 6.61 1.24
CA ASN A 165 -23.36 5.51 0.58
C ASN A 165 -23.34 4.24 1.43
N VAL A 166 -24.25 4.19 2.40
CA VAL A 166 -24.40 3.02 3.28
C VAL A 166 -24.84 1.78 2.50
N GLY A 167 -25.62 1.94 1.43
CA GLY A 167 -26.07 0.83 0.61
C GLY A 167 -24.94 0.08 -0.11
N ASP A 168 -23.95 0.81 -0.63
CA ASP A 168 -22.77 0.19 -1.27
C ASP A 168 -21.82 -0.40 -0.22
N PHE A 169 -21.74 0.23 0.92
CA PHE A 169 -20.97 -0.26 2.05
C PHE A 169 -21.46 -1.63 2.53
N LEU A 170 -22.77 -1.84 2.64
CA LEU A 170 -23.37 -3.08 3.13
C LEU A 170 -23.37 -4.23 2.09
N LYS A 171 -23.01 -3.96 0.83
CA LYS A 171 -22.92 -5.00 -0.21
C LYS A 171 -21.62 -5.79 -0.20
N SER A 172 -20.60 -5.28 0.46
CA SER A 172 -19.29 -5.96 0.54
C SER A 172 -19.38 -7.11 1.55
N GLU A 173 -18.95 -8.30 1.16
CA GLU A 173 -18.87 -9.46 2.06
C GLU A 173 -17.90 -9.23 3.22
N GLU A 174 -16.88 -8.39 2.98
CA GLU A 174 -15.86 -8.04 3.97
C GLU A 174 -16.35 -7.10 5.08
N ILE A 175 -17.50 -6.46 4.87
CA ILE A 175 -18.02 -5.45 5.80
C ILE A 175 -18.38 -6.02 7.18
N GLU A 176 -18.85 -7.27 7.23
CA GLU A 176 -19.16 -7.92 8.51
C GLU A 176 -17.95 -7.94 9.45
N GLY A 177 -16.75 -8.12 8.87
CA GLY A 177 -15.50 -8.08 9.62
C GLY A 177 -15.17 -6.69 10.20
N ILE A 178 -15.62 -5.62 9.55
CA ILE A 178 -15.45 -4.24 10.01
C ILE A 178 -16.51 -3.90 11.04
N LEU A 179 -17.79 -4.16 10.76
CA LEU A 179 -18.90 -3.89 11.68
C LEU A 179 -18.75 -4.63 13.02
N GLY A 180 -18.34 -5.89 12.99
CA GLY A 180 -18.10 -6.68 14.21
C GLY A 180 -16.91 -6.19 15.05
N ASN A 181 -16.10 -5.26 14.55
CA ASN A 181 -14.97 -4.62 15.25
C ASN A 181 -15.15 -3.10 15.42
N SER A 182 -16.33 -2.57 15.13
CA SER A 182 -16.71 -1.16 15.28
C SER A 182 -17.77 -1.02 16.38
N ASP A 183 -17.78 0.16 17.01
CA ASP A 183 -18.80 0.53 18.02
C ASP A 183 -19.98 1.24 17.35
#